data_3b843855ab0858bc186b0226d889e076
#
_entry.id   3b843855ab0858bc186b0226d889e076
#
_cell.length_a   1.000
_cell.length_b   1.000
_cell.length_c   1.000
_cell.angle_alpha   90.00
_cell.angle_beta   90.00
_cell.angle_gamma   90.00
#
_symmetry.space_group_name_H-M   'P 1'
#
loop_
_entity.id
_entity.type
_entity.pdbx_description
1 polymer ?
#
loop_
_entity_poly.entity_id
_entity_poly.type
_entity_poly.pdbx_seq_one_letter_code
_entity_poly.pdbx_strand_id
1 'polypeptide(L)'
;MNNVIAGRRTLKELPISSQREDREAEVRQVEVRLVAEGEVVPASDKSPINMRLAVLLAMAMFVLVVDTSIMNVSISSVVRDLDTTVSGVQSAIALEALVSAAFILIGSKVGDLIGRKRAYVLGLLGYAIGATAMTLAQNLIAIIVFWAIIGGIGAALLLPSMQSLIHGNFEGAAQKRVYALVGAAAAIAAAVGPLLGGFITTYLSWRIAFLLEVVIIAVVLSGIRLVQDVPYTGSREVDVVGALLSILGMGGIVLGILVWQEGGEFVLAILAVGAIALAGLASWLIRRKGRGETALIDPGLFASKHFRLGISQQMLQQIALGGAMIALPIYLQMVLDYNAMQAGLSLAPLSLSMFAVAMLAGRKAGSRRPSTIVRVGFLLLAVGMGILVPVVPRADSGWYLAGPLVLAGSGLGLLVSQLNNYTLAPISEERVSEAAGVNSAAGSFGLSFGLAFTGAIMLATLAASFTAMAMDSTVLPPADQERVAVALERDAQVMSNTQLAELLEGEPPPIQDEVVRINTEARPLALQVALGIPILAALLGLANSFRMSRLPDVAPSSAAEGLSLG
;
A
#
# COMPACT_ATOMS: atom_id res chain seq x y z
N MET A 1 -47.52 25.49 43.79
CA MET A 1 -46.97 26.45 42.79
C MET A 1 -46.58 27.79 43.44
N ASN A 2 -45.92 27.78 44.60
CA ASN A 2 -45.54 29.01 45.34
C ASN A 2 -44.28 28.83 46.21
N ASN A 3 -43.24 28.12 45.76
CA ASN A 3 -41.97 27.97 46.51
C ASN A 3 -40.72 27.95 45.62
N VAL A 4 -40.76 28.55 44.41
CA VAL A 4 -39.56 28.58 43.52
C VAL A 4 -38.99 29.99 43.35
N ILE A 5 -39.58 31.04 43.96
CA ILE A 5 -39.17 32.44 43.69
C ILE A 5 -38.26 33.03 44.81
N ALA A 6 -38.00 32.32 45.92
CA ALA A 6 -37.19 32.85 47.03
C ALA A 6 -35.66 32.64 46.92
N GLY A 7 -35.17 31.85 45.93
CA GLY A 7 -33.72 31.51 45.82
C GLY A 7 -32.85 32.38 44.90
N ARG A 8 -33.42 33.43 44.25
CA ARG A 8 -32.68 34.21 43.21
C ARG A 8 -32.05 35.53 43.63
N ARG A 9 -31.98 35.88 44.91
CA ARG A 9 -31.51 37.23 45.33
C ARG A 9 -30.17 37.29 46.10
N THR A 10 -29.43 36.19 46.25
CA THR A 10 -28.18 36.19 47.07
C THR A 10 -26.88 35.78 46.36
N LEU A 11 -26.90 35.62 45.04
CA LEU A 11 -25.69 35.17 44.29
C LEU A 11 -24.91 36.29 43.57
N LYS A 12 -25.12 37.57 43.90
CA LYS A 12 -24.53 38.69 43.17
C LYS A 12 -23.33 39.38 43.86
N GLU A 13 -22.85 38.88 45.01
CA GLU A 13 -21.80 39.56 45.79
C GLU A 13 -20.65 38.64 46.29
N LEU A 14 -20.43 37.47 45.67
CA LEU A 14 -19.27 36.63 46.01
C LEU A 14 -18.15 36.77 44.98
N PRO A 15 -16.87 36.77 45.36
CA PRO A 15 -15.76 36.87 44.44
C PRO A 15 -15.71 35.64 43.50
N ILE A 16 -15.24 35.84 42.25
CA ILE A 16 -15.25 34.88 41.15
C ILE A 16 -14.62 33.51 41.50
N SER A 17 -13.72 33.47 42.46
CA SER A 17 -13.08 32.23 42.95
C SER A 17 -14.03 31.31 43.72
N SER A 18 -14.94 31.88 44.54
CA SER A 18 -15.91 31.09 45.33
C SER A 18 -17.04 30.53 44.44
N GLN A 19 -17.41 31.24 43.38
CA GLN A 19 -18.40 30.75 42.42
C GLN A 19 -17.92 29.55 41.59
N ARG A 20 -16.59 29.38 41.47
CA ARG A 20 -16.00 28.25 40.75
C ARG A 20 -15.95 27.00 41.65
N GLU A 21 -15.59 27.16 42.91
CA GLU A 21 -15.59 26.10 43.92
C GLU A 21 -17.00 25.56 44.21
N ASP A 22 -17.99 26.46 44.30
CA ASP A 22 -19.37 26.07 44.52
C ASP A 22 -19.97 25.31 43.29
N ARG A 23 -19.61 25.69 42.07
CA ARG A 23 -19.98 24.95 40.86
C ARG A 23 -19.31 23.57 40.77
N GLU A 24 -18.04 23.48 41.14
CA GLU A 24 -17.33 22.19 41.15
C GLU A 24 -17.88 21.28 42.27
N ALA A 25 -18.29 21.83 43.38
CA ALA A 25 -18.96 21.10 44.45
C ALA A 25 -20.36 20.60 44.05
N GLU A 26 -21.12 21.45 43.34
CA GLU A 26 -22.44 21.09 42.81
C GLU A 26 -22.36 20.00 41.75
N VAL A 27 -21.37 20.07 40.83
CA VAL A 27 -21.10 19.04 39.83
C VAL A 27 -20.69 17.71 40.50
N ARG A 28 -19.81 17.76 41.53
CA ARG A 28 -19.45 16.55 42.29
C ARG A 28 -20.64 15.96 43.06
N GLN A 29 -21.52 16.79 43.61
CA GLN A 29 -22.74 16.27 44.28
C GLN A 29 -23.71 15.66 43.29
N VAL A 30 -23.84 16.18 42.08
CA VAL A 30 -24.64 15.59 41.01
C VAL A 30 -24.03 14.28 40.52
N GLU A 31 -22.72 14.20 40.33
CA GLU A 31 -22.02 12.95 40.01
C GLU A 31 -22.15 11.90 41.11
N VAL A 32 -21.98 12.27 42.36
CA VAL A 32 -22.15 11.34 43.51
C VAL A 32 -23.60 10.85 43.61
N ARG A 33 -24.58 11.70 43.31
CA ARG A 33 -26.00 11.31 43.33
C ARG A 33 -26.38 10.38 42.20
N LEU A 34 -25.82 10.59 40.98
CA LEU A 34 -25.97 9.71 39.81
C LEU A 34 -25.34 8.33 40.05
N VAL A 35 -24.23 8.28 40.81
CA VAL A 35 -23.58 7.02 41.21
C VAL A 35 -24.33 6.33 42.35
N ALA A 36 -24.98 7.07 43.25
CA ALA A 36 -25.73 6.51 44.40
C ALA A 36 -27.15 6.02 44.06
N GLU A 37 -27.77 6.56 43.01
CA GLU A 37 -29.13 6.14 42.56
C GLU A 37 -29.11 4.88 41.68
N GLY A 38 -27.92 4.28 41.41
CA GLY A 38 -27.84 2.97 40.77
C GLY A 38 -28.40 2.94 39.34
N GLU A 39 -28.59 4.08 38.70
CA GLU A 39 -28.77 4.12 37.26
C GLU A 39 -27.42 3.73 36.60
N VAL A 40 -27.18 2.43 36.59
CA VAL A 40 -26.35 1.81 35.59
C VAL A 40 -26.93 2.26 34.24
N VAL A 41 -26.38 3.32 33.64
CA VAL A 41 -26.61 3.61 32.25
C VAL A 41 -26.32 2.28 31.54
N PRO A 42 -27.34 1.62 30.99
CA PRO A 42 -27.11 0.33 30.36
C PRO A 42 -26.11 0.57 29.23
N ALA A 43 -24.90 0.04 29.40
CA ALA A 43 -23.92 -0.10 28.33
C ALA A 43 -24.45 -1.15 27.34
N SER A 44 -25.51 -0.83 26.63
CA SER A 44 -26.07 -1.63 25.57
C SER A 44 -26.89 -0.74 24.64
N ASP A 45 -26.24 0.23 24.04
CA ASP A 45 -26.78 0.69 22.77
C ASP A 45 -26.35 -0.33 21.70
N LYS A 46 -27.13 -1.40 21.63
CA LYS A 46 -27.20 -2.29 20.47
C LYS A 46 -28.03 -1.58 19.40
N SER A 47 -27.58 -0.41 18.96
CA SER A 47 -28.04 0.09 17.68
C SER A 47 -27.66 -1.00 16.66
N PRO A 48 -28.64 -1.58 15.92
CA PRO A 48 -28.34 -2.68 15.00
C PRO A 48 -27.33 -2.15 13.98
N ILE A 49 -26.15 -2.79 13.96
CA ILE A 49 -25.11 -2.48 12.98
C ILE A 49 -25.77 -2.58 11.61
N ASN A 50 -25.69 -1.51 10.81
CA ASN A 50 -26.11 -1.60 9.42
C ASN A 50 -25.13 -2.52 8.67
N MET A 51 -25.33 -3.84 8.83
CA MET A 51 -24.46 -4.88 8.28
C MET A 51 -24.35 -4.76 6.75
N ARG A 52 -25.42 -4.31 6.07
CA ARG A 52 -25.39 -4.09 4.62
C ARG A 52 -24.37 -3.03 4.24
N LEU A 53 -24.36 -1.90 4.93
CA LEU A 53 -23.39 -0.84 4.71
C LEU A 53 -21.97 -1.32 5.03
N ALA A 54 -21.76 -2.02 6.13
CA ALA A 54 -20.46 -2.57 6.51
C ALA A 54 -19.90 -3.52 5.46
N VAL A 55 -20.73 -4.40 4.90
CA VAL A 55 -20.33 -5.32 3.81
C VAL A 55 -19.96 -4.57 2.54
N LEU A 56 -20.74 -3.54 2.16
CA LEU A 56 -20.42 -2.75 0.96
C LEU A 56 -19.07 -2.01 1.08
N LEU A 57 -18.77 -1.47 2.27
CA LEU A 57 -17.47 -0.83 2.53
C LEU A 57 -16.33 -1.88 2.49
N ALA A 58 -16.56 -3.08 3.04
CA ALA A 58 -15.61 -4.17 2.96
C ALA A 58 -15.37 -4.66 1.52
N MET A 59 -16.42 -4.70 0.68
CA MET A 59 -16.31 -5.04 -0.75
C MET A 59 -15.48 -3.99 -1.50
N ALA A 60 -15.67 -2.71 -1.22
CA ALA A 60 -14.86 -1.64 -1.82
C ALA A 60 -13.37 -1.79 -1.45
N MET A 61 -13.07 -2.11 -0.19
CA MET A 61 -11.70 -2.36 0.24
C MET A 61 -11.10 -3.62 -0.39
N PHE A 62 -11.92 -4.68 -0.55
CA PHE A 62 -11.49 -5.91 -1.23
C PHE A 62 -11.02 -5.62 -2.66
N VAL A 63 -11.80 -4.85 -3.44
CA VAL A 63 -11.45 -4.50 -4.83
C VAL A 63 -10.13 -3.72 -4.87
N LEU A 64 -9.95 -2.71 -4.02
CA LEU A 64 -8.71 -1.91 -3.99
C LEU A 64 -7.44 -2.73 -3.76
N VAL A 65 -7.53 -3.81 -3.00
CA VAL A 65 -6.37 -4.64 -2.65
C VAL A 65 -6.17 -5.79 -3.63
N VAL A 66 -7.25 -6.38 -4.12
CA VAL A 66 -7.17 -7.54 -5.02
C VAL A 66 -6.64 -7.16 -6.39
N ASP A 67 -6.95 -5.97 -6.89
CA ASP A 67 -6.55 -5.40 -8.16
C ASP A 67 -5.03 -5.49 -8.41
N THR A 68 -4.25 -4.86 -7.54
CA THR A 68 -2.78 -4.89 -7.62
C THR A 68 -2.24 -6.33 -7.57
N SER A 69 -2.84 -7.22 -6.78
CA SER A 69 -2.42 -8.61 -6.67
C SER A 69 -2.68 -9.39 -7.94
N ILE A 70 -3.82 -9.18 -8.59
CA ILE A 70 -4.19 -9.79 -9.88
C ILE A 70 -3.22 -9.32 -10.96
N MET A 71 -2.98 -8.01 -11.05
CA MET A 71 -2.11 -7.45 -12.09
C MET A 71 -0.68 -8.03 -12.01
N ASN A 72 -0.13 -8.18 -10.80
CA ASN A 72 1.22 -8.72 -10.60
C ASN A 72 1.39 -10.17 -11.11
N VAL A 73 0.38 -11.02 -11.00
CA VAL A 73 0.44 -12.40 -11.52
C VAL A 73 0.03 -12.49 -12.99
N SER A 74 -0.52 -11.42 -13.56
CA SER A 74 -0.98 -11.38 -14.95
C SER A 74 0.03 -10.73 -15.90
N ILE A 75 1.18 -10.26 -15.42
CA ILE A 75 2.16 -9.46 -16.19
C ILE A 75 2.47 -10.11 -17.54
N SER A 76 2.90 -11.38 -17.57
CA SER A 76 3.28 -12.06 -18.81
C SER A 76 2.11 -12.23 -19.78
N SER A 77 0.89 -12.40 -19.26
CA SER A 77 -0.30 -12.50 -20.09
C SER A 77 -0.70 -11.17 -20.72
N VAL A 78 -0.57 -10.07 -19.95
CA VAL A 78 -0.82 -8.71 -20.44
C VAL A 78 0.22 -8.32 -21.49
N VAL A 79 1.50 -8.64 -21.23
CA VAL A 79 2.61 -8.37 -22.16
C VAL A 79 2.37 -9.02 -23.50
N ARG A 80 2.04 -10.32 -23.53
CA ARG A 80 1.75 -11.07 -24.76
C ARG A 80 0.51 -10.58 -25.48
N ASP A 81 -0.55 -10.27 -24.74
CA ASP A 81 -1.85 -9.92 -25.30
C ASP A 81 -1.88 -8.50 -25.88
N LEU A 82 -1.07 -7.59 -25.36
CA LEU A 82 -0.98 -6.20 -25.83
C LEU A 82 0.27 -5.90 -26.66
N ASP A 83 1.09 -6.92 -26.94
CA ASP A 83 2.37 -6.79 -27.66
C ASP A 83 3.22 -5.66 -27.09
N THR A 84 3.50 -5.75 -25.78
CA THR A 84 4.21 -4.71 -25.03
C THR A 84 5.39 -5.30 -24.22
N THR A 85 6.05 -4.47 -23.42
CA THR A 85 7.21 -4.88 -22.64
C THR A 85 6.86 -5.18 -21.17
N VAL A 86 7.67 -6.01 -20.51
CA VAL A 86 7.56 -6.25 -19.06
C VAL A 86 7.75 -4.96 -18.29
N SER A 87 8.74 -4.15 -18.69
CA SER A 87 9.01 -2.84 -18.10
C SER A 87 7.80 -1.90 -18.19
N GLY A 88 7.13 -1.86 -19.34
CA GLY A 88 5.93 -1.03 -19.54
C GLY A 88 4.78 -1.42 -18.60
N VAL A 89 4.51 -2.73 -18.45
CA VAL A 89 3.49 -3.21 -17.52
C VAL A 89 3.88 -2.96 -16.07
N GLN A 90 5.15 -3.19 -15.70
CA GLN A 90 5.68 -2.85 -14.39
C GLN A 90 5.55 -1.36 -14.08
N SER A 91 5.89 -0.51 -15.06
CA SER A 91 5.76 0.94 -14.95
C SER A 91 4.31 1.36 -14.71
N ALA A 92 3.34 0.72 -15.36
CA ALA A 92 1.92 0.98 -15.11
C ALA A 92 1.50 0.61 -13.67
N ILE A 93 1.95 -0.54 -13.16
CA ILE A 93 1.66 -0.98 -11.78
C ILE A 93 2.29 -0.02 -10.75
N ALA A 94 3.55 0.34 -10.95
CA ALA A 94 4.24 1.29 -10.07
C ALA A 94 3.62 2.69 -10.12
N LEU A 95 3.15 3.11 -11.30
CA LEU A 95 2.50 4.41 -11.51
C LEU A 95 1.13 4.47 -10.82
N GLU A 96 0.34 3.40 -10.84
CA GLU A 96 -0.95 3.34 -10.09
C GLU A 96 -0.72 3.62 -8.61
N ALA A 97 0.20 2.89 -7.98
CA ALA A 97 0.55 3.08 -6.58
C ALA A 97 1.12 4.48 -6.30
N LEU A 98 1.91 5.04 -7.24
CA LEU A 98 2.44 6.40 -7.14
C LEU A 98 1.35 7.46 -7.20
N VAL A 99 0.45 7.36 -8.15
CA VAL A 99 -0.68 8.30 -8.31
C VAL A 99 -1.54 8.26 -7.05
N SER A 100 -1.86 7.06 -6.57
CA SER A 100 -2.56 6.89 -5.29
C SER A 100 -1.82 7.59 -4.15
N ALA A 101 -0.50 7.38 -4.00
CA ALA A 101 0.31 8.02 -2.96
C ALA A 101 0.33 9.55 -3.06
N ALA A 102 0.53 10.08 -4.27
CA ALA A 102 0.65 11.52 -4.52
C ALA A 102 -0.67 12.26 -4.27
N PHE A 103 -1.80 11.63 -4.56
CA PHE A 103 -3.10 12.25 -4.49
C PHE A 103 -3.90 11.94 -3.22
N ILE A 104 -3.49 10.97 -2.36
CA ILE A 104 -4.28 10.56 -1.19
C ILE A 104 -4.50 11.71 -0.18
N LEU A 105 -3.49 12.56 0.03
CA LEU A 105 -3.60 13.73 0.91
C LEU A 105 -4.53 14.79 0.30
N ILE A 106 -4.43 14.98 -1.00
CA ILE A 106 -5.31 15.89 -1.76
C ILE A 106 -6.73 15.34 -1.76
N GLY A 107 -6.90 14.04 -1.99
CA GLY A 107 -8.18 13.34 -1.97
C GLY A 107 -8.90 13.48 -0.63
N SER A 108 -8.15 13.41 0.48
CA SER A 108 -8.70 13.70 1.81
C SER A 108 -9.26 15.12 1.91
N LYS A 109 -8.51 16.12 1.45
CA LYS A 109 -8.97 17.54 1.46
C LYS A 109 -10.12 17.79 0.47
N VAL A 110 -10.08 17.17 -0.69
CA VAL A 110 -11.22 17.23 -1.64
C VAL A 110 -12.48 16.67 -0.99
N GLY A 111 -12.38 15.55 -0.26
CA GLY A 111 -13.49 14.99 0.51
C GLY A 111 -14.05 15.95 1.56
N ASP A 112 -13.19 16.76 2.20
CA ASP A 112 -13.62 17.82 3.13
C ASP A 112 -14.41 18.94 2.45
N LEU A 113 -14.05 19.26 1.20
CA LEU A 113 -14.68 20.36 0.44
C LEU A 113 -16.02 19.98 -0.16
N ILE A 114 -16.09 18.84 -0.85
CA ILE A 114 -17.27 18.42 -1.63
C ILE A 114 -18.22 17.51 -0.86
N GLY A 115 -17.81 17.04 0.32
CA GLY A 115 -18.51 16.04 1.14
C GLY A 115 -17.91 14.63 0.98
N ARG A 116 -17.79 13.90 2.09
CA ARG A 116 -17.14 12.58 2.15
C ARG A 116 -17.84 11.54 1.30
N LYS A 117 -19.18 11.55 1.29
CA LYS A 117 -19.98 10.66 0.45
C LYS A 117 -19.77 10.91 -1.04
N ARG A 118 -19.72 12.19 -1.47
CA ARG A 118 -19.49 12.54 -2.87
C ARG A 118 -18.08 12.14 -3.30
N ALA A 119 -17.07 12.39 -2.47
CA ALA A 119 -15.68 11.97 -2.74
C ALA A 119 -15.56 10.45 -2.85
N TYR A 120 -16.23 9.69 -1.97
CA TYR A 120 -16.31 8.23 -2.03
C TYR A 120 -16.94 7.74 -3.35
N VAL A 121 -18.06 8.33 -3.77
CA VAL A 121 -18.72 8.00 -5.06
C VAL A 121 -17.82 8.33 -6.24
N LEU A 122 -17.19 9.51 -6.25
CA LEU A 122 -16.25 9.89 -7.33
C LEU A 122 -15.04 8.96 -7.37
N GLY A 123 -14.53 8.53 -6.20
CA GLY A 123 -13.47 7.55 -6.10
C GLY A 123 -13.88 6.21 -6.70
N LEU A 124 -15.06 5.68 -6.34
CA LEU A 124 -15.60 4.45 -6.93
C LEU A 124 -15.81 4.55 -8.44
N LEU A 125 -16.32 5.68 -8.92
CA LEU A 125 -16.54 5.92 -10.36
C LEU A 125 -15.20 5.99 -11.12
N GLY A 126 -14.20 6.71 -10.58
CA GLY A 126 -12.87 6.75 -11.16
C GLY A 126 -12.24 5.36 -11.24
N TYR A 127 -12.37 4.59 -10.18
CA TYR A 127 -11.89 3.20 -10.12
C TYR A 127 -12.64 2.29 -11.10
N ALA A 128 -13.97 2.42 -11.19
CA ALA A 128 -14.78 1.69 -12.18
C ALA A 128 -14.41 2.03 -13.63
N ILE A 129 -14.08 3.30 -13.91
CA ILE A 129 -13.59 3.71 -15.24
C ILE A 129 -12.25 3.01 -15.53
N GLY A 130 -11.33 2.99 -14.56
CA GLY A 130 -10.05 2.27 -14.67
C GLY A 130 -10.26 0.78 -14.96
N ALA A 131 -11.05 0.09 -14.14
CA ALA A 131 -11.34 -1.36 -14.30
C ALA A 131 -12.08 -1.67 -15.62
N THR A 132 -13.01 -0.78 -16.05
CA THR A 132 -13.67 -0.92 -17.35
C THR A 132 -12.67 -0.77 -18.50
N ALA A 133 -11.78 0.20 -18.41
CA ALA A 133 -10.74 0.40 -19.41
C ALA A 133 -9.77 -0.79 -19.47
N MET A 134 -9.41 -1.40 -18.33
CA MET A 134 -8.62 -2.63 -18.28
C MET A 134 -9.33 -3.77 -19.00
N THR A 135 -10.65 -3.91 -18.83
CA THR A 135 -11.45 -4.93 -19.51
C THR A 135 -11.40 -4.76 -21.04
N LEU A 136 -11.31 -3.52 -21.53
CA LEU A 136 -11.37 -3.16 -22.95
C LEU A 136 -10.00 -2.80 -23.56
N ALA A 137 -8.92 -2.80 -22.77
CA ALA A 137 -7.61 -2.31 -23.19
C ALA A 137 -7.05 -3.05 -24.40
N GLN A 138 -6.57 -2.31 -25.40
CA GLN A 138 -5.92 -2.82 -26.60
C GLN A 138 -4.44 -2.39 -26.68
N ASN A 139 -3.97 -1.58 -25.76
CA ASN A 139 -2.60 -1.10 -25.71
C ASN A 139 -2.24 -0.65 -24.29
N LEU A 140 -0.93 -0.53 -24.04
CA LEU A 140 -0.39 -0.12 -22.75
C LEU A 140 -0.81 1.31 -22.35
N ILE A 141 -0.96 2.23 -23.32
CA ILE A 141 -1.34 3.62 -23.05
C ILE A 141 -2.71 3.69 -22.38
N ALA A 142 -3.66 2.85 -22.82
CA ALA A 142 -4.98 2.77 -22.20
C ALA A 142 -4.87 2.33 -20.72
N ILE A 143 -4.01 1.36 -20.41
CA ILE A 143 -3.74 0.92 -19.03
C ILE A 143 -3.15 2.07 -18.21
N ILE A 144 -2.14 2.75 -18.74
CA ILE A 144 -1.48 3.88 -18.04
C ILE A 144 -2.48 5.01 -17.75
N VAL A 145 -3.24 5.45 -18.75
CA VAL A 145 -4.12 6.61 -18.60
C VAL A 145 -5.33 6.29 -17.71
N PHE A 146 -6.01 5.20 -18.00
CA PHE A 146 -7.30 4.94 -17.34
C PHE A 146 -7.15 4.19 -16.03
N TRP A 147 -6.31 3.15 -15.98
CA TRP A 147 -6.14 2.38 -14.75
C TRP A 147 -5.13 3.02 -13.81
N ALA A 148 -3.89 3.29 -14.27
CA ALA A 148 -2.86 3.79 -13.37
C ALA A 148 -3.14 5.25 -12.94
N ILE A 149 -3.57 6.14 -13.85
CA ILE A 149 -3.81 7.55 -13.50
C ILE A 149 -5.23 7.74 -12.97
N ILE A 150 -6.28 7.43 -13.74
CA ILE A 150 -7.67 7.69 -13.31
C ILE A 150 -8.07 6.76 -12.17
N GLY A 151 -7.73 5.46 -12.24
CA GLY A 151 -7.95 4.49 -11.18
C GLY A 151 -7.18 4.85 -9.90
N GLY A 152 -5.89 5.22 -10.02
CA GLY A 152 -5.07 5.67 -8.89
C GLY A 152 -5.60 6.93 -8.20
N ILE A 153 -6.10 7.93 -8.97
CA ILE A 153 -6.83 9.09 -8.40
C ILE A 153 -8.12 8.63 -7.72
N GLY A 154 -8.84 7.66 -8.31
CA GLY A 154 -10.02 7.05 -7.73
C GLY A 154 -9.71 6.42 -6.36
N ALA A 155 -8.67 5.61 -6.26
CA ALA A 155 -8.19 5.01 -5.01
C ALA A 155 -7.81 6.07 -3.96
N ALA A 156 -7.14 7.14 -4.39
CA ALA A 156 -6.74 8.25 -3.54
C ALA A 156 -7.92 9.03 -2.92
N LEU A 157 -9.05 9.11 -3.62
CA LEU A 157 -10.31 9.68 -3.10
C LEU A 157 -11.06 8.67 -2.21
N LEU A 158 -11.05 7.40 -2.59
CA LEU A 158 -11.83 6.34 -1.98
C LEU A 158 -11.37 6.02 -0.56
N LEU A 159 -10.07 5.79 -0.35
CA LEU A 159 -9.51 5.36 0.93
C LEU A 159 -9.80 6.33 2.08
N PRO A 160 -9.44 7.63 2.03
CA PRO A 160 -9.69 8.55 3.14
C PRO A 160 -11.18 8.84 3.33
N SER A 161 -11.96 8.86 2.24
CA SER A 161 -13.40 9.05 2.32
C SER A 161 -14.08 7.87 3.00
N MET A 162 -13.71 6.64 2.67
CA MET A 162 -14.22 5.42 3.29
C MET A 162 -13.94 5.39 4.80
N GLN A 163 -12.73 5.71 5.23
CA GLN A 163 -12.39 5.79 6.66
C GLN A 163 -13.25 6.80 7.41
N SER A 164 -13.43 7.99 6.82
CA SER A 164 -14.28 9.04 7.40
C SER A 164 -15.76 8.64 7.43
N LEU A 165 -16.25 7.93 6.41
CA LEU A 165 -17.63 7.43 6.38
C LEU A 165 -17.85 6.32 7.40
N ILE A 166 -16.88 5.44 7.65
CA ILE A 166 -16.95 4.46 8.74
C ILE A 166 -17.06 5.19 10.08
N HIS A 167 -16.22 6.19 10.30
CA HIS A 167 -16.22 6.97 11.54
C HIS A 167 -17.55 7.69 11.78
N GLY A 168 -18.17 8.24 10.75
CA GLY A 168 -19.41 9.02 10.87
C GLY A 168 -20.71 8.22 10.80
N ASN A 169 -20.68 6.97 10.30
CA ASN A 169 -21.86 6.11 10.18
C ASN A 169 -21.96 5.03 11.27
N PHE A 170 -20.89 4.83 12.05
CA PHE A 170 -20.82 3.82 13.10
C PHE A 170 -20.16 4.39 14.34
N GLU A 171 -20.61 3.98 15.53
CA GLU A 171 -20.09 4.45 16.81
C GLU A 171 -19.66 3.29 17.71
N GLY A 172 -18.73 3.54 18.62
CA GLY A 172 -18.32 2.63 19.69
C GLY A 172 -17.92 1.23 19.21
N ALA A 173 -18.54 0.19 19.74
CA ALA A 173 -18.25 -1.20 19.40
C ALA A 173 -18.64 -1.57 17.96
N ALA A 174 -19.64 -0.91 17.36
CA ALA A 174 -20.05 -1.12 15.98
C ALA A 174 -18.95 -0.61 15.02
N GLN A 175 -18.40 0.56 15.27
CA GLN A 175 -17.31 1.13 14.48
C GLN A 175 -16.07 0.20 14.49
N LYS A 176 -15.63 -0.26 15.65
CA LYS A 176 -14.52 -1.22 15.76
C LYS A 176 -14.75 -2.51 14.95
N ARG A 177 -15.99 -3.03 14.95
CA ARG A 177 -16.36 -4.22 14.16
C ARG A 177 -16.31 -3.96 12.65
N VAL A 178 -16.74 -2.77 12.20
CA VAL A 178 -16.71 -2.42 10.77
C VAL A 178 -15.28 -2.22 10.29
N TYR A 179 -14.42 -1.56 11.05
CA TYR A 179 -12.99 -1.50 10.74
C TYR A 179 -12.36 -2.89 10.67
N ALA A 180 -12.67 -3.77 11.61
CA ALA A 180 -12.19 -5.15 11.60
C ALA A 180 -12.69 -5.94 10.37
N LEU A 181 -13.93 -5.69 9.90
CA LEU A 181 -14.48 -6.32 8.70
C LEU A 181 -13.78 -5.82 7.42
N VAL A 182 -13.57 -4.49 7.33
CA VAL A 182 -12.86 -3.87 6.20
C VAL A 182 -11.41 -4.33 6.14
N GLY A 183 -10.71 -4.38 7.28
CA GLY A 183 -9.37 -4.92 7.36
C GLY A 183 -9.28 -6.41 7.04
N ALA A 184 -10.26 -7.20 7.47
CA ALA A 184 -10.36 -8.61 7.08
C ALA A 184 -10.56 -8.77 5.57
N ALA A 185 -11.38 -7.92 4.94
CA ALA A 185 -11.57 -7.92 3.48
C ALA A 185 -10.27 -7.61 2.74
N ALA A 186 -9.51 -6.61 3.18
CA ALA A 186 -8.18 -6.29 2.64
C ALA A 186 -7.20 -7.46 2.79
N ALA A 187 -7.15 -8.07 3.96
CA ALA A 187 -6.27 -9.20 4.24
C ALA A 187 -6.65 -10.45 3.42
N ILE A 188 -7.95 -10.72 3.24
CA ILE A 188 -8.44 -11.79 2.37
C ILE A 188 -8.08 -11.49 0.92
N ALA A 189 -8.27 -10.26 0.44
CA ALA A 189 -7.92 -9.85 -0.91
C ALA A 189 -6.42 -10.05 -1.18
N ALA A 190 -5.55 -9.64 -0.28
CA ALA A 190 -4.11 -9.85 -0.39
C ALA A 190 -3.72 -11.34 -0.38
N ALA A 191 -4.40 -12.17 0.44
CA ALA A 191 -4.12 -13.59 0.56
C ALA A 191 -4.60 -14.39 -0.65
N VAL A 192 -5.81 -14.08 -1.14
CA VAL A 192 -6.47 -14.82 -2.23
C VAL A 192 -6.13 -14.24 -3.61
N GLY A 193 -5.72 -12.97 -3.66
CA GLY A 193 -5.45 -12.22 -4.90
C GLY A 193 -4.56 -12.96 -5.90
N PRO A 194 -3.36 -13.43 -5.52
CA PRO A 194 -2.51 -14.16 -6.45
C PRO A 194 -3.12 -15.46 -6.98
N LEU A 195 -3.89 -16.18 -6.15
CA LEU A 195 -4.58 -17.40 -6.55
C LEU A 195 -5.75 -17.11 -7.48
N LEU A 196 -6.57 -16.11 -7.12
CA LEU A 196 -7.73 -15.71 -7.91
C LEU A 196 -7.29 -15.12 -9.25
N GLY A 197 -6.30 -14.22 -9.22
CA GLY A 197 -5.71 -13.63 -10.41
C GLY A 197 -5.08 -14.69 -11.32
N GLY A 198 -4.32 -15.61 -10.74
CA GLY A 198 -3.71 -16.73 -11.46
C GLY A 198 -4.76 -17.64 -12.13
N PHE A 199 -5.82 -18.00 -11.40
CA PHE A 199 -6.92 -18.80 -11.93
C PHE A 199 -7.64 -18.10 -13.09
N ILE A 200 -8.09 -16.87 -12.87
CA ILE A 200 -8.84 -16.12 -13.88
C ILE A 200 -7.97 -15.88 -15.12
N THR A 201 -6.72 -15.48 -14.94
CA THR A 201 -5.80 -15.19 -16.05
C THR A 201 -5.48 -16.42 -16.87
N THR A 202 -5.31 -17.59 -16.23
CA THR A 202 -4.94 -18.82 -16.92
C THR A 202 -6.11 -19.47 -17.65
N TYR A 203 -7.28 -19.56 -17.01
CA TYR A 203 -8.41 -20.33 -17.53
C TYR A 203 -9.47 -19.50 -18.26
N LEU A 204 -9.47 -18.19 -18.05
CA LEU A 204 -10.42 -17.26 -18.66
C LEU A 204 -9.67 -16.17 -19.45
N SER A 205 -9.46 -15.03 -18.82
CA SER A 205 -8.66 -13.91 -19.33
C SER A 205 -8.38 -12.93 -18.18
N TRP A 206 -7.21 -12.31 -18.17
CA TRP A 206 -6.89 -11.24 -17.21
C TRP A 206 -7.93 -10.10 -17.25
N ARG A 207 -8.57 -9.82 -18.40
CA ARG A 207 -9.63 -8.82 -18.54
C ARG A 207 -10.88 -9.15 -17.73
N ILE A 208 -11.20 -10.43 -17.55
CA ILE A 208 -12.38 -10.85 -16.77
C ILE A 208 -12.22 -10.52 -15.28
N ALA A 209 -10.99 -10.53 -14.78
CA ALA A 209 -10.74 -10.13 -13.40
C ALA A 209 -11.18 -8.66 -13.15
N PHE A 210 -10.82 -7.77 -14.06
CA PHE A 210 -11.23 -6.35 -13.99
C PHE A 210 -12.73 -6.16 -14.27
N LEU A 211 -13.33 -6.98 -15.13
CA LEU A 211 -14.78 -6.98 -15.30
C LEU A 211 -15.52 -7.36 -14.01
N LEU A 212 -15.01 -8.33 -13.25
CA LEU A 212 -15.56 -8.69 -11.94
C LEU A 212 -15.44 -7.54 -10.93
N GLU A 213 -14.35 -6.76 -10.98
CA GLU A 213 -14.21 -5.56 -10.17
C GLU A 213 -15.27 -4.51 -10.51
N VAL A 214 -15.53 -4.28 -11.80
CA VAL A 214 -16.63 -3.39 -12.25
C VAL A 214 -17.96 -3.83 -11.67
N VAL A 215 -18.26 -5.14 -11.70
CA VAL A 215 -19.50 -5.70 -11.14
C VAL A 215 -19.56 -5.46 -9.62
N ILE A 216 -18.47 -5.71 -8.90
CA ILE A 216 -18.42 -5.47 -7.45
C ILE A 216 -18.63 -3.99 -7.15
N ILE A 217 -17.96 -3.08 -7.88
CA ILE A 217 -18.12 -1.64 -7.70
C ILE A 217 -19.56 -1.20 -8.00
N ALA A 218 -20.20 -1.77 -9.03
CA ALA A 218 -21.61 -1.49 -9.34
C ALA A 218 -22.54 -1.92 -8.18
N VAL A 219 -22.26 -3.07 -7.55
CA VAL A 219 -22.99 -3.51 -6.35
C VAL A 219 -22.78 -2.54 -5.20
N VAL A 220 -21.53 -2.08 -4.95
CA VAL A 220 -21.23 -1.10 -3.90
C VAL A 220 -21.97 0.22 -4.18
N LEU A 221 -21.94 0.72 -5.40
CA LEU A 221 -22.65 1.95 -5.81
C LEU A 221 -24.17 1.82 -5.68
N SER A 222 -24.74 0.64 -5.93
CA SER A 222 -26.18 0.41 -5.76
C SER A 222 -26.66 0.65 -4.32
N GLY A 223 -25.78 0.40 -3.36
CA GLY A 223 -26.03 0.60 -1.93
C GLY A 223 -25.66 1.97 -1.40
N ILE A 224 -25.24 2.94 -2.25
CA ILE A 224 -24.75 4.26 -1.81
C ILE A 224 -25.78 5.06 -1.01
N ARG A 225 -27.07 4.77 -1.16
CA ARG A 225 -28.16 5.41 -0.39
C ARG A 225 -28.10 5.08 1.10
N LEU A 226 -27.46 3.96 1.48
CA LEU A 226 -27.28 3.56 2.89
C LEU A 226 -26.19 4.40 3.59
N VAL A 227 -25.30 5.04 2.82
CA VAL A 227 -24.24 5.90 3.36
C VAL A 227 -24.83 7.25 3.71
N GLN A 228 -24.69 7.66 4.97
CA GLN A 228 -24.97 9.01 5.42
C GLN A 228 -23.72 9.87 5.22
N ASP A 229 -23.88 11.10 4.69
CA ASP A 229 -22.75 12.01 4.54
C ASP A 229 -22.29 12.53 5.90
N VAL A 230 -20.99 12.77 6.04
CA VAL A 230 -20.39 13.26 7.29
C VAL A 230 -20.06 14.73 7.10
N PRO A 231 -20.74 15.64 7.82
CA PRO A 231 -20.47 17.07 7.70
C PRO A 231 -19.06 17.37 8.21
N TYR A 232 -18.31 18.12 7.42
CA TYR A 232 -16.98 18.58 7.80
C TYR A 232 -17.07 19.96 8.48
N THR A 233 -16.52 20.06 9.68
CA THR A 233 -16.55 21.28 10.52
C THR A 233 -15.23 22.04 10.52
N GLY A 234 -14.18 21.53 9.86
CA GLY A 234 -12.85 22.14 9.84
C GLY A 234 -12.63 23.18 8.74
N SER A 235 -11.40 23.65 8.60
CA SER A 235 -11.02 24.64 7.58
C SER A 235 -11.13 24.03 6.17
N ARG A 236 -11.79 24.78 5.27
CA ARG A 236 -11.94 24.43 3.85
C ARG A 236 -10.81 24.97 2.96
N GLU A 237 -9.77 25.52 3.55
CA GLU A 237 -8.63 26.00 2.79
C GLU A 237 -7.78 24.83 2.25
N VAL A 238 -7.38 24.92 0.99
CA VAL A 238 -6.53 23.96 0.31
C VAL A 238 -5.13 24.57 0.13
N ASP A 239 -4.12 23.84 0.59
CA ASP A 239 -2.73 24.18 0.32
C ASP A 239 -2.33 23.68 -1.08
N VAL A 240 -2.66 24.46 -2.11
CA VAL A 240 -2.36 24.13 -3.51
C VAL A 240 -0.87 24.00 -3.78
N VAL A 241 -0.04 24.85 -3.15
CA VAL A 241 1.42 24.80 -3.33
C VAL A 241 1.99 23.53 -2.70
N GLY A 242 1.56 23.20 -1.48
CA GLY A 242 1.94 21.95 -0.82
C GLY A 242 1.51 20.73 -1.63
N ALA A 243 0.29 20.75 -2.19
CA ALA A 243 -0.21 19.69 -3.07
C ALA A 243 0.65 19.50 -4.33
N LEU A 244 0.96 20.58 -5.04
CA LEU A 244 1.82 20.53 -6.23
C LEU A 244 3.24 20.05 -5.91
N LEU A 245 3.83 20.52 -4.82
CA LEU A 245 5.15 20.08 -4.37
C LEU A 245 5.15 18.60 -3.98
N SER A 246 4.06 18.10 -3.39
CA SER A 246 3.90 16.68 -3.06
C SER A 246 3.85 15.81 -4.32
N ILE A 247 3.03 16.21 -5.31
CA ILE A 247 2.92 15.49 -6.60
C ILE A 247 4.26 15.50 -7.33
N LEU A 248 4.88 16.66 -7.48
CA LEU A 248 6.17 16.80 -8.17
C LEU A 248 7.28 16.06 -7.44
N GLY A 249 7.26 16.06 -6.11
CA GLY A 249 8.27 15.41 -5.29
C GLY A 249 8.20 13.90 -5.35
N MET A 250 7.08 13.31 -4.98
CA MET A 250 6.88 11.87 -5.04
C MET A 250 6.89 11.37 -6.50
N GLY A 251 6.19 12.09 -7.39
CA GLY A 251 6.15 11.80 -8.82
C GLY A 251 7.52 11.83 -9.45
N GLY A 252 8.31 12.88 -9.21
CA GLY A 252 9.65 13.01 -9.78
C GLY A 252 10.61 11.89 -9.37
N ILE A 253 10.57 11.44 -8.11
CA ILE A 253 11.42 10.32 -7.67
C ILE A 253 11.04 9.03 -8.39
N VAL A 254 9.77 8.65 -8.38
CA VAL A 254 9.35 7.36 -8.98
C VAL A 254 9.41 7.42 -10.50
N LEU A 255 8.95 8.51 -11.13
CA LEU A 255 9.06 8.67 -12.59
C LEU A 255 10.51 8.66 -13.06
N GLY A 256 11.43 9.26 -12.31
CA GLY A 256 12.86 9.20 -12.64
C GLY A 256 13.38 7.76 -12.65
N ILE A 257 12.92 6.91 -11.73
CA ILE A 257 13.27 5.49 -11.71
C ILE A 257 12.63 4.74 -12.89
N LEU A 258 11.36 5.02 -13.21
CA LEU A 258 10.68 4.38 -14.34
C LEU A 258 11.31 4.79 -15.68
N VAL A 259 11.66 6.06 -15.85
CA VAL A 259 12.40 6.54 -17.05
C VAL A 259 13.78 5.88 -17.16
N TRP A 260 14.47 5.67 -16.04
CA TRP A 260 15.72 4.90 -16.03
C TRP A 260 15.51 3.45 -16.48
N GLN A 261 14.45 2.80 -16.01
CA GLN A 261 14.09 1.42 -16.37
C GLN A 261 13.84 1.25 -17.87
N GLU A 262 13.26 2.27 -18.53
CA GLU A 262 13.01 2.30 -19.97
C GLU A 262 14.24 2.79 -20.81
N GLY A 263 15.40 2.99 -20.18
CA GLY A 263 16.58 3.52 -20.85
C GLY A 263 16.46 4.98 -21.30
N GLY A 264 15.52 5.73 -20.72
CA GLY A 264 15.24 7.11 -21.10
C GLY A 264 16.32 8.10 -20.68
N GLU A 265 16.32 9.26 -21.33
CA GLU A 265 17.22 10.37 -21.03
C GLU A 265 16.73 11.21 -19.85
N PHE A 266 17.57 12.09 -19.32
CA PHE A 266 17.27 13.06 -18.26
C PHE A 266 16.88 12.47 -16.89
N VAL A 267 17.16 11.20 -16.63
CA VAL A 267 16.85 10.51 -15.35
C VAL A 267 17.32 11.32 -14.14
N LEU A 268 18.58 11.75 -14.13
CA LEU A 268 19.14 12.54 -13.02
C LEU A 268 18.44 13.89 -12.84
N ALA A 269 18.03 14.53 -13.93
CA ALA A 269 17.29 15.78 -13.87
C ALA A 269 15.89 15.58 -13.25
N ILE A 270 15.18 14.52 -13.64
CA ILE A 270 13.85 14.17 -13.08
C ILE A 270 13.98 13.85 -11.59
N LEU A 271 14.97 13.03 -11.21
CA LEU A 271 15.22 12.69 -9.80
C LEU A 271 15.61 13.95 -8.98
N ALA A 272 16.42 14.84 -9.53
CA ALA A 272 16.79 16.11 -8.88
C ALA A 272 15.57 17.01 -8.67
N VAL A 273 14.70 17.15 -9.68
CA VAL A 273 13.44 17.90 -9.56
C VAL A 273 12.56 17.30 -8.45
N GLY A 274 12.42 15.98 -8.41
CA GLY A 274 11.69 15.29 -7.35
C GLY A 274 12.27 15.57 -5.96
N ALA A 275 13.58 15.43 -5.80
CA ALA A 275 14.26 15.68 -4.52
C ALA A 275 14.14 17.16 -4.07
N ILE A 276 14.31 18.11 -5.00
CA ILE A 276 14.15 19.54 -4.74
C ILE A 276 12.70 19.85 -4.35
N ALA A 277 11.71 19.24 -5.01
CA ALA A 277 10.31 19.44 -4.70
C ALA A 277 9.95 18.88 -3.30
N LEU A 278 10.48 17.72 -2.89
CA LEU A 278 10.31 17.20 -1.53
C LEU A 278 10.94 18.09 -0.46
N ALA A 279 12.15 18.59 -0.71
CA ALA A 279 12.81 19.55 0.17
C ALA A 279 12.04 20.88 0.24
N GLY A 280 11.51 21.32 -0.92
CA GLY A 280 10.63 22.48 -1.03
C GLY A 280 9.33 22.28 -0.25
N LEU A 281 8.70 21.11 -0.35
CA LEU A 281 7.52 20.74 0.43
C LEU A 281 7.78 20.84 1.94
N ALA A 282 8.85 20.22 2.41
CA ALA A 282 9.19 20.27 3.83
C ALA A 282 9.38 21.73 4.32
N SER A 283 10.11 22.55 3.56
CA SER A 283 10.34 23.96 3.86
C SER A 283 9.03 24.77 3.83
N TRP A 284 8.17 24.50 2.86
CA TRP A 284 6.86 25.14 2.69
C TRP A 284 5.94 24.86 3.86
N LEU A 285 5.78 23.59 4.23
CA LEU A 285 4.94 23.17 5.35
C LEU A 285 5.39 23.81 6.68
N ILE A 286 6.71 23.84 6.93
CA ILE A 286 7.28 24.48 8.13
C ILE A 286 6.98 25.99 8.15
N ARG A 287 7.14 26.67 7.01
CA ARG A 287 6.87 28.12 6.90
C ARG A 287 5.37 28.44 7.10
N ARG A 288 4.47 27.66 6.50
CA ARG A 288 3.01 27.85 6.67
C ARG A 288 2.60 27.65 8.12
N LYS A 289 3.10 26.62 8.77
CA LYS A 289 2.85 26.40 10.20
C LYS A 289 3.33 27.58 11.05
N GLY A 290 4.52 28.13 10.74
CA GLY A 290 5.06 29.30 11.44
C GLY A 290 4.21 30.56 11.27
N ARG A 291 3.39 30.64 10.20
CA ARG A 291 2.44 31.74 9.94
C ARG A 291 1.04 31.47 10.50
N GLY A 292 0.80 30.29 11.08
CA GLY A 292 -0.54 29.88 11.54
C GLY A 292 -1.53 29.57 10.40
N GLU A 293 -1.03 29.35 9.18
CA GLU A 293 -1.83 29.02 8.01
C GLU A 293 -2.08 27.50 7.94
N THR A 294 -3.22 27.11 7.34
CA THR A 294 -3.54 25.70 7.06
C THR A 294 -2.56 25.12 6.04
N ALA A 295 -1.86 24.04 6.40
CA ALA A 295 -0.93 23.33 5.53
C ALA A 295 -1.56 22.00 5.05
N LEU A 296 -1.04 21.45 3.94
CA LEU A 296 -1.46 20.15 3.42
C LEU A 296 -1.30 19.04 4.47
N ILE A 297 -0.20 19.09 5.21
CA ILE A 297 0.13 18.23 6.34
C ILE A 297 0.63 19.13 7.46
N ASP A 298 0.16 18.93 8.69
CA ASP A 298 0.72 19.64 9.84
C ASP A 298 2.11 19.05 10.20
N PRO A 299 3.21 19.82 10.05
CA PRO A 299 4.54 19.38 10.44
C PRO A 299 4.65 18.98 11.92
N GLY A 300 3.70 19.41 12.76
CA GLY A 300 3.64 19.02 14.17
C GLY A 300 3.41 17.53 14.42
N LEU A 301 2.87 16.80 13.44
CA LEU A 301 2.80 15.34 13.49
C LEU A 301 4.19 14.72 13.60
N PHE A 302 5.15 15.27 12.87
CA PHE A 302 6.53 14.80 12.87
C PHE A 302 7.35 15.22 14.12
N ALA A 303 6.79 15.99 15.05
CA ALA A 303 7.40 16.22 16.34
C ALA A 303 7.44 14.94 17.20
N SER A 304 6.44 14.07 17.06
CA SER A 304 6.41 12.76 17.71
C SER A 304 7.47 11.83 17.13
N LYS A 305 8.36 11.33 18.00
CA LYS A 305 9.36 10.32 17.62
C LYS A 305 8.71 9.00 17.20
N HIS A 306 7.61 8.60 17.86
CA HIS A 306 6.86 7.38 17.52
C HIS A 306 6.29 7.49 16.11
N PHE A 307 5.66 8.62 15.77
CA PHE A 307 5.08 8.83 14.44
C PHE A 307 6.14 8.80 13.34
N ARG A 308 7.27 9.48 13.52
CA ARG A 308 8.38 9.43 12.54
C ARG A 308 8.94 8.02 12.34
N LEU A 309 9.14 7.29 13.44
CA LEU A 309 9.63 5.90 13.38
C LEU A 309 8.58 5.00 12.74
N GLY A 310 7.31 5.14 13.12
CA GLY A 310 6.21 4.35 12.56
C GLY A 310 6.08 4.53 11.05
N ILE A 311 6.04 5.79 10.56
CA ILE A 311 5.98 6.08 9.12
C ILE A 311 7.19 5.49 8.37
N SER A 312 8.41 5.66 8.91
CA SER A 312 9.61 5.10 8.26
C SER A 312 9.54 3.57 8.19
N GLN A 313 9.02 2.92 9.23
CA GLN A 313 8.82 1.46 9.23
C GLN A 313 7.74 1.03 8.24
N GLN A 314 6.63 1.77 8.17
CA GLN A 314 5.56 1.53 7.19
C GLN A 314 6.10 1.62 5.76
N MET A 315 6.87 2.65 5.46
CA MET A 315 7.50 2.82 4.15
C MET A 315 8.47 1.67 3.83
N LEU A 316 9.35 1.28 4.77
CA LEU A 316 10.31 0.18 4.57
C LEU A 316 9.61 -1.17 4.39
N GLN A 317 8.54 -1.44 5.13
CA GLN A 317 7.71 -2.63 4.95
C GLN A 317 7.11 -2.68 3.54
N GLN A 318 6.58 -1.56 3.07
CA GLN A 318 5.95 -1.48 1.76
C GLN A 318 6.96 -1.53 0.60
N ILE A 319 8.17 -0.97 0.79
CA ILE A 319 9.29 -1.16 -0.17
C ILE A 319 9.63 -2.65 -0.30
N ALA A 320 9.74 -3.35 0.83
CA ALA A 320 10.04 -4.77 0.81
C ALA A 320 8.93 -5.61 0.17
N LEU A 321 7.66 -5.28 0.46
CA LEU A 321 6.50 -5.94 -0.15
C LEU A 321 6.47 -5.69 -1.67
N GLY A 322 6.56 -4.43 -2.11
CA GLY A 322 6.56 -4.07 -3.53
C GLY A 322 7.69 -4.74 -4.30
N GLY A 323 8.90 -4.75 -3.74
CA GLY A 323 10.03 -5.44 -4.35
C GLY A 323 9.80 -6.94 -4.51
N ALA A 324 9.22 -7.60 -3.53
CA ALA A 324 8.87 -9.02 -3.62
C ALA A 324 7.74 -9.27 -4.65
N MET A 325 6.72 -8.40 -4.66
CA MET A 325 5.55 -8.54 -5.54
C MET A 325 5.86 -8.32 -7.02
N ILE A 326 6.96 -7.67 -7.37
CA ILE A 326 7.37 -7.51 -8.77
C ILE A 326 8.38 -8.58 -9.18
N ALA A 327 9.40 -8.84 -8.38
CA ALA A 327 10.51 -9.71 -8.73
C ALA A 327 10.09 -11.19 -8.80
N LEU A 328 9.31 -11.68 -7.82
CA LEU A 328 8.96 -13.09 -7.72
C LEU A 328 8.01 -13.58 -8.84
N PRO A 329 6.90 -12.88 -9.17
CA PRO A 329 6.04 -13.30 -10.27
C PRO A 329 6.76 -13.34 -11.61
N ILE A 330 7.62 -12.36 -11.89
CA ILE A 330 8.39 -12.31 -13.13
C ILE A 330 9.36 -13.50 -13.20
N TYR A 331 10.07 -13.79 -12.13
CA TYR A 331 10.94 -14.97 -12.07
C TYR A 331 10.17 -16.27 -12.34
N LEU A 332 9.05 -16.47 -11.64
CA LEU A 332 8.24 -17.68 -11.80
C LEU A 332 7.73 -17.86 -13.24
N GLN A 333 7.31 -16.76 -13.88
CA GLN A 333 6.74 -16.80 -15.22
C GLN A 333 7.79 -16.80 -16.33
N MET A 334 8.92 -16.11 -16.17
CA MET A 334 9.94 -15.98 -17.21
C MET A 334 11.08 -16.98 -17.09
N VAL A 335 11.38 -17.48 -15.88
CA VAL A 335 12.48 -18.44 -15.66
C VAL A 335 11.97 -19.86 -15.55
N LEU A 336 10.92 -20.08 -14.74
CA LEU A 336 10.33 -21.39 -14.56
C LEU A 336 9.22 -21.72 -15.58
N ASP A 337 8.95 -20.82 -16.50
CA ASP A 337 7.92 -20.97 -17.57
C ASP A 337 6.51 -21.23 -17.02
N TYR A 338 6.24 -20.68 -15.82
CA TYR A 338 4.97 -20.89 -15.14
C TYR A 338 3.87 -20.01 -15.75
N ASN A 339 2.68 -20.60 -15.91
CA ASN A 339 1.50 -19.81 -16.16
C ASN A 339 1.07 -19.01 -14.90
N ALA A 340 0.14 -18.08 -15.05
CA ALA A 340 -0.30 -17.23 -13.97
C ALA A 340 -0.83 -18.02 -12.75
N MET A 341 -1.51 -19.16 -12.97
CA MET A 341 -2.02 -20.02 -11.89
C MET A 341 -0.86 -20.68 -11.10
N GLN A 342 0.13 -21.21 -11.79
CA GLN A 342 1.30 -21.83 -11.17
C GLN A 342 2.12 -20.78 -10.38
N ALA A 343 2.27 -19.58 -10.94
CA ALA A 343 2.91 -18.47 -10.27
C ALA A 343 2.13 -18.05 -9.00
N GLY A 344 0.80 -17.91 -9.12
CA GLY A 344 -0.07 -17.59 -7.98
C GLY A 344 -0.01 -18.65 -6.86
N LEU A 345 -0.02 -19.94 -7.22
CA LEU A 345 0.15 -21.05 -6.27
C LEU A 345 1.51 -21.02 -5.58
N SER A 346 2.58 -20.70 -6.31
CA SER A 346 3.93 -20.59 -5.76
C SER A 346 4.08 -19.41 -4.80
N LEU A 347 3.29 -18.34 -4.98
CA LEU A 347 3.25 -17.17 -4.10
C LEU A 347 2.26 -17.31 -2.93
N ALA A 348 1.34 -18.27 -2.99
CA ALA A 348 0.34 -18.49 -1.95
C ALA A 348 0.95 -18.68 -0.53
N PRO A 349 2.10 -19.35 -0.34
CA PRO A 349 2.73 -19.45 0.97
C PRO A 349 3.06 -18.10 1.61
N LEU A 350 3.49 -17.08 0.81
CA LEU A 350 3.72 -15.72 1.28
C LEU A 350 2.41 -15.06 1.77
N SER A 351 1.40 -15.06 0.91
CA SER A 351 0.14 -14.36 1.18
C SER A 351 -0.67 -15.02 2.29
N LEU A 352 -0.77 -16.35 2.29
CA LEU A 352 -1.51 -17.08 3.32
C LEU A 352 -0.85 -17.00 4.69
N SER A 353 0.50 -17.10 4.76
CA SER A 353 1.20 -16.93 6.02
C SER A 353 1.11 -15.50 6.55
N MET A 354 1.19 -14.50 5.66
CA MET A 354 0.96 -13.09 6.02
C MET A 354 -0.42 -12.90 6.64
N PHE A 355 -1.47 -13.39 5.99
CA PHE A 355 -2.84 -13.33 6.50
C PHE A 355 -3.01 -14.05 7.84
N ALA A 356 -2.57 -15.31 7.92
CA ALA A 356 -2.72 -16.12 9.13
C ALA A 356 -2.01 -15.49 10.33
N VAL A 357 -0.76 -15.03 10.14
CA VAL A 357 0.04 -14.41 11.20
C VAL A 357 -0.52 -13.04 11.58
N ALA A 358 -0.98 -12.22 10.62
CA ALA A 358 -1.63 -10.94 10.92
C ALA A 358 -2.87 -11.13 11.80
N MET A 359 -3.73 -12.11 11.47
CA MET A 359 -4.91 -12.43 12.29
C MET A 359 -4.54 -12.93 13.69
N LEU A 360 -3.56 -13.83 13.80
CA LEU A 360 -3.15 -14.38 15.09
C LEU A 360 -2.49 -13.33 15.97
N ALA A 361 -1.64 -12.48 15.39
CA ALA A 361 -0.98 -11.39 16.10
C ALA A 361 -1.96 -10.30 16.51
N GLY A 362 -2.94 -9.97 15.66
CA GLY A 362 -4.01 -9.02 15.98
C GLY A 362 -4.86 -9.48 17.17
N ARG A 363 -5.21 -10.77 17.26
CA ARG A 363 -5.96 -11.34 18.40
C ARG A 363 -5.20 -11.28 19.73
N LYS A 364 -3.86 -11.25 19.68
CA LYS A 364 -2.98 -11.16 20.85
C LYS A 364 -2.40 -9.76 21.04
N ALA A 365 -2.96 -8.75 20.36
CA ALA A 365 -2.56 -7.37 20.53
C ALA A 365 -2.67 -6.96 22.02
N GLY A 366 -1.66 -6.24 22.51
CA GLY A 366 -1.55 -5.84 23.91
C GLY A 366 -0.82 -6.84 24.84
N SER A 367 -0.59 -8.10 24.42
CA SER A 367 0.16 -9.08 25.25
C SER A 367 1.68 -8.89 25.18
N ARG A 368 2.19 -8.26 24.14
CA ARG A 368 3.62 -7.97 23.94
C ARG A 368 3.81 -6.56 23.39
N ARG A 369 4.99 -6.01 23.61
CA ARG A 369 5.36 -4.67 23.12
C ARG A 369 5.33 -4.63 21.59
N PRO A 370 4.64 -3.67 20.97
CA PRO A 370 4.59 -3.52 19.52
C PRO A 370 5.98 -3.48 18.87
N SER A 371 6.92 -2.77 19.48
CA SER A 371 8.32 -2.69 19.01
C SER A 371 9.03 -4.05 18.93
N THR A 372 8.71 -4.99 19.82
CA THR A 372 9.28 -6.35 19.78
C THR A 372 8.67 -7.15 18.62
N ILE A 373 7.37 -7.03 18.40
CA ILE A 373 6.67 -7.72 17.29
C ILE A 373 7.19 -7.20 15.96
N VAL A 374 7.32 -5.88 15.81
CA VAL A 374 7.88 -5.24 14.61
C VAL A 374 9.32 -5.72 14.34
N ARG A 375 10.15 -5.83 15.39
CA ARG A 375 11.52 -6.35 15.27
C ARG A 375 11.55 -7.78 14.74
N VAL A 376 10.73 -8.66 15.32
CA VAL A 376 10.61 -10.06 14.88
C VAL A 376 10.08 -10.11 13.44
N GLY A 377 9.12 -9.25 13.10
CA GLY A 377 8.58 -9.12 11.75
C GLY A 377 9.66 -8.81 10.71
N PHE A 378 10.47 -7.77 10.94
CA PHE A 378 11.57 -7.44 10.02
C PHE A 378 12.68 -8.49 10.00
N LEU A 379 12.95 -9.14 11.12
CA LEU A 379 13.92 -10.26 11.17
C LEU A 379 13.46 -11.42 10.29
N LEU A 380 12.20 -11.87 10.45
CA LEU A 380 11.65 -12.96 9.64
C LEU A 380 11.60 -12.60 8.16
N LEU A 381 11.25 -11.34 7.85
CA LEU A 381 11.24 -10.83 6.47
C LEU A 381 12.65 -10.85 5.88
N ALA A 382 13.66 -10.33 6.58
CA ALA A 382 15.05 -10.32 6.13
C ALA A 382 15.60 -11.74 5.94
N VAL A 383 15.31 -12.64 6.88
CA VAL A 383 15.76 -14.06 6.81
C VAL A 383 15.05 -14.77 5.66
N GLY A 384 13.72 -14.62 5.52
CA GLY A 384 12.96 -15.25 4.44
C GLY A 384 13.44 -14.80 3.07
N MET A 385 13.58 -13.48 2.85
CA MET A 385 14.11 -12.95 1.59
C MET A 385 15.59 -13.31 1.38
N GLY A 386 16.39 -13.33 2.44
CA GLY A 386 17.80 -13.71 2.38
C GLY A 386 18.00 -15.17 1.96
N ILE A 387 17.15 -16.09 2.42
CA ILE A 387 17.21 -17.52 2.03
C ILE A 387 16.84 -17.70 0.56
N LEU A 388 15.97 -16.84 -0.01
CA LEU A 388 15.64 -16.92 -1.45
C LEU A 388 16.87 -16.72 -2.34
N VAL A 389 17.83 -15.90 -1.94
CA VAL A 389 19.03 -15.59 -2.74
C VAL A 389 19.81 -16.87 -3.15
N PRO A 390 20.23 -17.76 -2.24
CA PRO A 390 20.88 -19.00 -2.61
C PRO A 390 19.93 -20.09 -3.13
N VAL A 391 18.63 -20.01 -2.87
CA VAL A 391 17.63 -21.00 -3.31
C VAL A 391 17.28 -20.81 -4.78
N VAL A 392 17.10 -19.57 -5.23
CA VAL A 392 16.65 -19.24 -6.59
C VAL A 392 17.47 -19.92 -7.70
N PRO A 393 18.82 -19.91 -7.72
CA PRO A 393 19.58 -20.54 -8.80
C PRO A 393 19.47 -22.07 -8.83
N ARG A 394 18.95 -22.67 -7.76
CA ARG A 394 18.84 -24.13 -7.59
C ARG A 394 17.41 -24.64 -7.66
N ALA A 395 16.46 -23.72 -7.83
CA ALA A 395 15.03 -24.03 -7.78
C ALA A 395 14.53 -24.45 -9.16
N ASP A 396 14.28 -25.74 -9.32
CA ASP A 396 13.62 -26.29 -10.51
C ASP A 396 12.09 -26.20 -10.41
N SER A 397 11.58 -25.78 -9.26
CA SER A 397 10.15 -25.67 -9.00
C SER A 397 9.85 -24.56 -7.98
N GLY A 398 8.72 -23.87 -8.14
CA GLY A 398 8.23 -22.86 -7.20
C GLY A 398 8.04 -23.35 -5.76
N TRP A 399 7.91 -24.66 -5.53
CA TRP A 399 7.80 -25.26 -4.21
C TRP A 399 9.05 -25.09 -3.34
N TYR A 400 10.24 -24.99 -3.95
CA TYR A 400 11.48 -24.70 -3.21
C TYR A 400 11.45 -23.32 -2.54
N LEU A 401 10.63 -22.40 -3.08
CA LEU A 401 10.46 -21.05 -2.53
C LEU A 401 9.49 -21.02 -1.34
N ALA A 402 8.66 -22.06 -1.14
CA ALA A 402 7.58 -22.07 -0.16
C ALA A 402 8.06 -21.79 1.27
N GLY A 403 9.13 -22.46 1.73
CA GLY A 403 9.68 -22.27 3.07
C GLY A 403 10.13 -20.82 3.34
N PRO A 404 11.02 -20.26 2.52
CA PRO A 404 11.42 -18.86 2.61
C PRO A 404 10.24 -17.88 2.53
N LEU A 405 9.27 -18.15 1.66
CA LEU A 405 8.08 -17.31 1.49
C LEU A 405 7.15 -17.34 2.71
N VAL A 406 7.02 -18.50 3.38
CA VAL A 406 6.29 -18.59 4.67
C VAL A 406 6.97 -17.73 5.75
N LEU A 407 8.29 -17.73 5.82
CA LEU A 407 9.02 -16.88 6.77
C LEU A 407 8.83 -15.40 6.45
N ALA A 408 9.01 -15.01 5.20
CA ALA A 408 8.83 -13.62 4.76
C ALA A 408 7.39 -13.13 4.97
N GLY A 409 6.39 -13.94 4.58
CA GLY A 409 4.97 -13.64 4.78
C GLY A 409 4.60 -13.55 6.26
N SER A 410 5.14 -14.44 7.11
CA SER A 410 4.96 -14.36 8.56
C SER A 410 5.52 -13.05 9.11
N GLY A 411 6.69 -12.62 8.63
CA GLY A 411 7.28 -11.33 8.95
C GLY A 411 6.39 -10.17 8.57
N LEU A 412 5.91 -10.13 7.33
CA LEU A 412 4.96 -9.11 6.84
C LEU A 412 3.66 -9.10 7.65
N GLY A 413 3.11 -10.28 8.00
CA GLY A 413 1.90 -10.38 8.82
C GLY A 413 2.07 -9.76 10.20
N LEU A 414 3.22 -9.97 10.87
CA LEU A 414 3.54 -9.30 12.14
C LEU A 414 3.61 -7.78 11.97
N LEU A 415 4.24 -7.29 10.89
CA LEU A 415 4.37 -5.87 10.61
C LEU A 415 3.00 -5.20 10.37
N VAL A 416 2.20 -5.77 9.47
CA VAL A 416 0.86 -5.26 9.14
C VAL A 416 -0.02 -5.18 10.41
N SER A 417 0.06 -6.18 11.30
CA SER A 417 -0.74 -6.22 12.52
C SER A 417 -0.40 -5.13 13.54
N GLN A 418 0.80 -4.53 13.49
CA GLN A 418 1.29 -3.65 14.56
C GLN A 418 1.68 -2.24 14.11
N LEU A 419 2.12 -2.05 12.86
CA LEU A 419 2.71 -0.76 12.45
C LEU A 419 1.69 0.38 12.46
N ASN A 420 0.48 0.13 11.98
CA ASN A 420 -0.56 1.15 11.94
C ASN A 420 -0.91 1.63 13.35
N ASN A 421 -1.11 0.68 14.27
CA ASN A 421 -1.38 0.96 15.68
C ASN A 421 -0.22 1.74 16.34
N TYR A 422 1.02 1.26 16.18
CA TYR A 422 2.20 1.94 16.73
C TYR A 422 2.35 3.37 16.23
N THR A 423 2.09 3.60 14.94
CA THR A 423 2.25 4.91 14.29
C THR A 423 1.21 5.90 14.79
N LEU A 424 -0.04 5.45 14.96
CA LEU A 424 -1.17 6.32 15.31
C LEU A 424 -1.40 6.46 16.82
N ALA A 425 -0.87 5.54 17.64
CA ALA A 425 -1.06 5.55 19.09
C ALA A 425 -0.75 6.91 19.78
N PRO A 426 0.33 7.63 19.44
CA PRO A 426 0.68 8.89 20.11
C PRO A 426 -0.11 10.10 19.60
N ILE A 427 -1.02 9.91 18.65
CA ILE A 427 -1.74 11.00 17.98
C ILE A 427 -3.08 11.24 18.68
N SER A 428 -3.40 12.52 18.93
CA SER A 428 -4.69 12.91 19.50
C SER A 428 -5.85 12.56 18.57
N GLU A 429 -7.03 12.30 19.15
CA GLU A 429 -8.23 11.89 18.40
C GLU A 429 -8.59 12.84 17.27
N GLU A 430 -8.43 14.14 17.47
CA GLU A 430 -8.72 15.20 16.49
C GLU A 430 -7.83 15.11 15.24
N ARG A 431 -6.61 14.54 15.37
CA ARG A 431 -5.58 14.52 14.33
C ARG A 431 -5.32 13.13 13.76
N VAL A 432 -5.96 12.09 14.29
CA VAL A 432 -5.74 10.69 13.86
C VAL A 432 -6.04 10.50 12.38
N SER A 433 -7.09 11.14 11.87
CA SER A 433 -7.46 11.04 10.45
C SER A 433 -6.38 11.62 9.52
N GLU A 434 -5.82 12.78 9.87
CA GLU A 434 -4.71 13.40 9.12
C GLU A 434 -3.45 12.51 9.18
N ALA A 435 -3.10 12.03 10.37
CA ALA A 435 -1.95 11.15 10.57
C ALA A 435 -2.09 9.82 9.82
N ALA A 436 -3.29 9.23 9.79
CA ALA A 436 -3.59 8.04 9.00
C ALA A 436 -3.45 8.29 7.49
N GLY A 437 -3.88 9.45 6.99
CA GLY A 437 -3.67 9.87 5.61
C GLY A 437 -2.18 9.95 5.26
N VAL A 438 -1.36 10.55 6.12
CA VAL A 438 0.09 10.64 5.94
C VAL A 438 0.74 9.24 5.97
N ASN A 439 0.29 8.38 6.89
CA ASN A 439 0.79 7.00 6.98
C ASN A 439 0.43 6.18 5.72
N SER A 440 -0.78 6.33 5.20
CA SER A 440 -1.21 5.68 3.96
C SER A 440 -0.44 6.19 2.75
N ALA A 441 -0.23 7.52 2.64
CA ALA A 441 0.57 8.11 1.56
C ALA A 441 2.03 7.60 1.58
N ALA A 442 2.64 7.53 2.76
CA ALA A 442 3.99 6.97 2.92
C ALA A 442 4.04 5.48 2.57
N GLY A 443 2.99 4.72 2.91
CA GLY A 443 2.85 3.31 2.55
C GLY A 443 2.76 3.13 1.03
N SER A 444 1.84 3.81 0.36
CA SER A 444 1.65 3.74 -1.09
C SER A 444 2.89 4.22 -1.86
N PHE A 445 3.56 5.29 -1.38
CA PHE A 445 4.84 5.73 -1.95
C PHE A 445 5.92 4.66 -1.79
N GLY A 446 6.02 4.03 -0.60
CA GLY A 446 6.96 2.93 -0.37
C GLY A 446 6.71 1.74 -1.29
N LEU A 447 5.44 1.37 -1.50
CA LEU A 447 5.04 0.30 -2.42
C LEU A 447 5.46 0.64 -3.86
N SER A 448 5.10 1.83 -4.35
CA SER A 448 5.47 2.30 -5.69
C SER A 448 6.98 2.33 -5.89
N PHE A 449 7.72 2.89 -4.92
CA PHE A 449 9.18 2.91 -4.95
C PHE A 449 9.77 1.49 -4.99
N GLY A 450 9.25 0.58 -4.15
CA GLY A 450 9.68 -0.82 -4.11
C GLY A 450 9.46 -1.54 -5.44
N LEU A 451 8.27 -1.38 -6.04
CA LEU A 451 7.94 -1.92 -7.37
C LEU A 451 8.89 -1.38 -8.44
N ALA A 452 8.99 -0.05 -8.57
CA ALA A 452 9.79 0.60 -9.59
C ALA A 452 11.29 0.30 -9.45
N PHE A 453 11.84 0.47 -8.24
CA PHE A 453 13.28 0.37 -8.03
C PHE A 453 13.77 -1.08 -8.12
N THR A 454 13.01 -2.05 -7.58
CA THR A 454 13.36 -3.47 -7.71
C THR A 454 13.27 -3.94 -9.16
N GLY A 455 12.22 -3.52 -9.88
CA GLY A 455 12.06 -3.80 -11.31
C GLY A 455 13.21 -3.22 -12.14
N ALA A 456 13.55 -1.96 -11.92
CA ALA A 456 14.66 -1.29 -12.61
C ALA A 456 16.01 -1.99 -12.36
N ILE A 457 16.34 -2.33 -11.12
CA ILE A 457 17.55 -3.08 -10.77
C ILE A 457 17.57 -4.47 -11.41
N MET A 458 16.43 -5.16 -11.42
CA MET A 458 16.31 -6.49 -12.04
C MET A 458 16.60 -6.42 -13.54
N LEU A 459 15.96 -5.49 -14.25
CA LEU A 459 16.14 -5.35 -15.70
C LEU A 459 17.54 -4.81 -16.04
N ALA A 460 18.08 -3.84 -15.31
CA ALA A 460 19.44 -3.36 -15.51
C ALA A 460 20.49 -4.45 -15.28
N THR A 461 20.29 -5.31 -14.25
CA THR A 461 21.18 -6.45 -14.00
C THR A 461 21.05 -7.49 -15.10
N LEU A 462 19.84 -7.74 -15.60
CA LEU A 462 19.60 -8.69 -16.70
C LEU A 462 20.33 -8.23 -17.98
N ALA A 463 20.15 -6.97 -18.37
CA ALA A 463 20.81 -6.37 -19.53
C ALA A 463 22.34 -6.43 -19.41
N ALA A 464 22.87 -6.02 -18.27
CA ALA A 464 24.32 -6.07 -18.02
C ALA A 464 24.86 -7.51 -18.05
N SER A 465 24.10 -8.48 -17.54
CA SER A 465 24.47 -9.91 -17.56
C SER A 465 24.45 -10.46 -18.98
N PHE A 466 23.46 -10.12 -19.79
CA PHE A 466 23.40 -10.52 -21.19
C PHE A 466 24.61 -9.98 -21.96
N THR A 467 24.89 -8.70 -21.83
CA THR A 467 26.04 -8.07 -22.48
C THR A 467 27.35 -8.72 -22.04
N ALA A 468 27.59 -8.89 -20.74
CA ALA A 468 28.82 -9.49 -20.24
C ALA A 468 28.98 -10.94 -20.72
N MET A 469 27.96 -11.79 -20.59
CA MET A 469 28.03 -13.20 -20.99
C MET A 469 28.14 -13.38 -22.51
N ALA A 470 27.49 -12.54 -23.32
CA ALA A 470 27.60 -12.58 -24.77
C ALA A 470 28.99 -12.16 -25.25
N MET A 471 29.56 -11.09 -24.66
CA MET A 471 30.91 -10.61 -24.99
C MET A 471 32.03 -11.55 -24.55
N ASP A 472 31.83 -12.30 -23.44
CA ASP A 472 32.78 -13.29 -22.92
C ASP A 472 32.60 -14.68 -23.57
N SER A 473 31.62 -14.85 -24.43
CA SER A 473 31.32 -16.15 -25.06
C SER A 473 32.43 -16.54 -26.04
N THR A 474 32.93 -17.77 -25.90
CA THR A 474 33.88 -18.38 -26.84
C THR A 474 33.20 -19.11 -27.98
N VAL A 475 31.88 -19.27 -27.91
CA VAL A 475 31.06 -19.98 -28.91
C VAL A 475 30.50 -18.99 -29.94
N LEU A 476 30.10 -17.79 -29.50
CA LEU A 476 29.61 -16.75 -30.39
C LEU A 476 30.75 -16.13 -31.22
N PRO A 477 30.60 -16.01 -32.55
CA PRO A 477 31.54 -15.27 -33.35
C PRO A 477 31.70 -13.83 -32.86
N PRO A 478 32.91 -13.26 -32.79
CA PRO A 478 33.13 -11.89 -32.30
C PRO A 478 32.30 -10.81 -32.99
N ALA A 479 31.96 -11.00 -34.28
CA ALA A 479 31.10 -10.10 -35.03
C ALA A 479 29.61 -10.16 -34.61
N ASP A 480 29.20 -11.22 -33.93
CA ASP A 480 27.81 -11.47 -33.54
C ASP A 480 27.56 -11.20 -32.05
N GLN A 481 28.62 -11.13 -31.23
CA GLN A 481 28.49 -10.98 -29.77
C GLN A 481 27.66 -9.75 -29.37
N GLU A 482 27.97 -8.58 -29.94
CA GLU A 482 27.24 -7.33 -29.66
C GLU A 482 25.80 -7.41 -30.17
N ARG A 483 25.57 -8.00 -31.37
CA ARG A 483 24.24 -8.18 -31.94
C ARG A 483 23.37 -9.10 -31.09
N VAL A 484 23.94 -10.21 -30.60
CA VAL A 484 23.25 -11.16 -29.69
C VAL A 484 22.95 -10.49 -28.36
N ALA A 485 23.88 -9.72 -27.79
CA ALA A 485 23.66 -8.99 -26.53
C ALA A 485 22.47 -8.03 -26.66
N VAL A 486 22.44 -7.21 -27.72
CA VAL A 486 21.35 -6.24 -27.96
C VAL A 486 20.02 -6.96 -28.26
N ALA A 487 20.04 -8.08 -28.99
CA ALA A 487 18.83 -8.86 -29.24
C ALA A 487 18.29 -9.49 -27.95
N LEU A 488 19.14 -10.06 -27.11
CA LEU A 488 18.74 -10.59 -25.79
C LEU A 488 18.18 -9.49 -24.88
N GLU A 489 18.82 -8.31 -24.86
CA GLU A 489 18.33 -7.20 -24.07
C GLU A 489 16.93 -6.75 -24.51
N ARG A 490 16.68 -6.68 -25.83
CA ARG A 490 15.40 -6.21 -26.36
C ARG A 490 14.30 -7.26 -26.28
N ASP A 491 14.60 -8.49 -26.72
CA ASP A 491 13.59 -9.52 -26.99
C ASP A 491 13.47 -10.55 -25.86
N ALA A 492 14.58 -10.91 -25.18
CA ALA A 492 14.56 -11.93 -24.14
C ALA A 492 13.93 -11.44 -22.80
N GLN A 493 13.75 -10.15 -22.59
CA GLN A 493 13.05 -9.64 -21.40
C GLN A 493 11.62 -10.17 -21.28
N VAL A 494 10.99 -10.48 -22.41
CA VAL A 494 9.58 -10.90 -22.52
C VAL A 494 9.39 -12.37 -22.87
N MET A 495 10.45 -13.09 -23.25
CA MET A 495 10.38 -14.46 -23.72
C MET A 495 10.84 -15.46 -22.67
N SER A 496 10.14 -16.57 -22.55
CA SER A 496 10.64 -17.74 -21.83
C SER A 496 11.78 -18.42 -22.59
N ASN A 497 12.50 -19.35 -21.94
CA ASN A 497 13.52 -20.13 -22.62
C ASN A 497 12.95 -20.92 -23.80
N THR A 498 11.73 -21.43 -23.69
CA THR A 498 11.04 -22.19 -24.76
C THR A 498 10.77 -21.29 -25.96
N GLN A 499 10.24 -20.07 -25.73
CA GLN A 499 9.98 -19.10 -26.79
C GLN A 499 11.26 -18.60 -27.46
N LEU A 500 12.33 -18.44 -26.66
CA LEU A 500 13.64 -18.05 -27.19
C LEU A 500 14.23 -19.16 -28.08
N ALA A 501 14.10 -20.43 -27.67
CA ALA A 501 14.55 -21.57 -28.47
C ALA A 501 13.78 -21.68 -29.79
N GLU A 502 12.45 -21.44 -29.80
CA GLU A 502 11.63 -21.37 -31.02
C GLU A 502 12.10 -20.22 -31.94
N LEU A 503 12.42 -19.05 -31.40
CA LEU A 503 12.91 -17.91 -32.20
C LEU A 503 14.26 -18.19 -32.88
N LEU A 504 15.09 -19.01 -32.22
CA LEU A 504 16.41 -19.39 -32.70
C LEU A 504 16.37 -20.59 -33.68
N GLU A 505 15.19 -21.13 -34.00
CA GLU A 505 15.05 -22.17 -35.02
C GLU A 505 15.63 -21.65 -36.35
N GLY A 506 16.69 -22.30 -36.82
CA GLY A 506 17.42 -21.88 -38.04
C GLY A 506 18.83 -21.37 -37.81
N GLU A 507 19.20 -21.02 -36.60
CA GLU A 507 20.59 -20.72 -36.24
C GLU A 507 21.38 -22.04 -36.01
N PRO A 508 22.73 -22.03 -36.15
CA PRO A 508 23.53 -23.20 -35.86
C PRO A 508 23.33 -23.72 -34.43
N PRO A 509 23.19 -25.05 -34.19
CA PRO A 509 22.92 -25.59 -32.86
C PRO A 509 23.85 -25.08 -31.74
N PRO A 510 25.19 -24.90 -31.93
CA PRO A 510 26.05 -24.36 -30.88
C PRO A 510 25.68 -22.92 -30.49
N ILE A 511 25.17 -22.11 -31.44
CA ILE A 511 24.75 -20.74 -31.17
C ILE A 511 23.41 -20.74 -30.41
N GLN A 512 22.46 -21.60 -30.82
CA GLN A 512 21.20 -21.78 -30.10
C GLN A 512 21.44 -22.15 -28.64
N ASP A 513 22.26 -23.19 -28.39
CA ASP A 513 22.58 -23.68 -27.06
C ASP A 513 23.26 -22.59 -26.22
N GLU A 514 24.17 -21.82 -26.80
CA GLU A 514 24.86 -20.74 -26.10
C GLU A 514 23.95 -19.58 -25.73
N VAL A 515 23.07 -19.14 -26.64
CA VAL A 515 22.12 -18.04 -26.37
C VAL A 515 21.11 -18.46 -25.29
N VAL A 516 20.60 -19.71 -25.34
CA VAL A 516 19.71 -20.25 -24.31
C VAL A 516 20.46 -20.37 -22.97
N ARG A 517 21.74 -20.79 -22.98
CA ARG A 517 22.58 -20.83 -21.76
C ARG A 517 22.71 -19.45 -21.13
N ILE A 518 23.10 -18.44 -21.91
CA ILE A 518 23.22 -17.05 -21.45
C ILE A 518 21.92 -16.59 -20.80
N ASN A 519 20.78 -16.83 -21.49
CA ASN A 519 19.47 -16.45 -20.96
C ASN A 519 19.13 -17.18 -19.65
N THR A 520 19.45 -18.47 -19.56
CA THR A 520 19.18 -19.31 -18.38
C THR A 520 20.01 -18.89 -17.15
N GLU A 521 21.27 -18.52 -17.36
CA GLU A 521 22.18 -18.11 -16.27
C GLU A 521 21.99 -16.65 -15.82
N ALA A 522 21.67 -15.73 -16.75
CA ALA A 522 21.50 -14.31 -16.45
C ALA A 522 20.26 -14.02 -15.56
N ARG A 523 19.16 -14.72 -15.78
CA ARG A 523 17.88 -14.44 -15.12
C ARG A 523 17.88 -14.72 -13.60
N PRO A 524 18.35 -15.87 -13.10
CA PRO A 524 18.47 -16.07 -11.66
C PRO A 524 19.38 -15.04 -11.00
N LEU A 525 20.47 -14.63 -11.67
CA LEU A 525 21.36 -13.59 -11.19
C LEU A 525 20.66 -12.24 -11.06
N ALA A 526 19.90 -11.85 -12.08
CA ALA A 526 19.09 -10.62 -12.04
C ALA A 526 18.10 -10.60 -10.87
N LEU A 527 17.42 -11.73 -10.61
CA LEU A 527 16.53 -11.85 -9.46
C LEU A 527 17.28 -11.78 -8.12
N GLN A 528 18.45 -12.47 -7.99
CA GLN A 528 19.25 -12.44 -6.78
C GLN A 528 19.64 -11.00 -6.40
N VAL A 529 20.08 -10.21 -7.38
CA VAL A 529 20.44 -8.80 -7.17
C VAL A 529 19.21 -7.98 -6.81
N ALA A 530 18.11 -8.17 -7.52
CA ALA A 530 16.85 -7.47 -7.27
C ALA A 530 16.29 -7.74 -5.85
N LEU A 531 16.41 -8.97 -5.34
CA LEU A 531 16.03 -9.33 -3.97
C LEU A 531 16.86 -8.58 -2.91
N GLY A 532 18.00 -8.00 -3.29
CA GLY A 532 18.78 -7.11 -2.43
C GLY A 532 17.99 -5.92 -1.93
N ILE A 533 17.03 -5.40 -2.72
CA ILE A 533 16.20 -4.24 -2.33
C ILE A 533 15.25 -4.57 -1.17
N PRO A 534 14.36 -5.59 -1.25
CA PRO A 534 13.53 -5.97 -0.11
C PRO A 534 14.34 -6.42 1.11
N ILE A 535 15.50 -7.06 0.92
CA ILE A 535 16.41 -7.45 2.01
C ILE A 535 16.97 -6.19 2.70
N LEU A 536 17.46 -5.22 1.94
CA LEU A 536 17.98 -3.96 2.47
C LEU A 536 16.90 -3.20 3.23
N ALA A 537 15.70 -3.09 2.67
CA ALA A 537 14.56 -2.47 3.34
C ALA A 537 14.22 -3.18 4.67
N ALA A 538 14.23 -4.52 4.67
CA ALA A 538 13.99 -5.31 5.87
C ALA A 538 15.10 -5.13 6.93
N LEU A 539 16.36 -5.08 6.54
CA LEU A 539 17.48 -4.84 7.43
C LEU A 539 17.47 -3.42 8.02
N LEU A 540 17.15 -2.42 7.20
CA LEU A 540 16.98 -1.04 7.69
C LEU A 540 15.79 -0.94 8.65
N GLY A 541 14.69 -1.62 8.37
CA GLY A 541 13.53 -1.74 9.27
C GLY A 541 13.92 -2.42 10.58
N LEU A 542 14.67 -3.50 10.52
CA LEU A 542 15.21 -4.20 11.68
C LEU A 542 16.10 -3.26 12.52
N ALA A 543 17.07 -2.58 11.91
CA ALA A 543 17.94 -1.62 12.57
C ALA A 543 17.13 -0.48 13.24
N ASN A 544 16.12 0.05 12.53
CA ASN A 544 15.27 1.10 13.05
C ASN A 544 14.36 0.61 14.21
N SER A 545 14.00 -0.67 14.25
CA SER A 545 13.21 -1.28 15.34
C SER A 545 13.91 -1.22 16.71
N PHE A 546 15.25 -1.18 16.74
CA PHE A 546 16.00 -0.98 17.98
C PHE A 546 15.83 0.44 18.55
N ARG A 547 15.59 1.44 17.69
CA ARG A 547 15.23 2.79 18.12
C ARG A 547 13.83 2.83 18.70
N MET A 548 12.88 2.08 18.09
CA MET A 548 11.52 1.96 18.62
C MET A 548 11.51 1.41 20.05
N SER A 549 12.29 0.36 20.33
CA SER A 549 12.32 -0.28 21.65
C SER A 549 12.88 0.61 22.78
N ARG A 550 13.54 1.72 22.45
CA ARG A 550 14.03 2.73 23.43
C ARG A 550 12.95 3.74 23.81
N LEU A 551 11.83 3.75 23.09
CA LEU A 551 10.71 4.63 23.40
C LEU A 551 9.71 3.90 24.32
N PRO A 552 9.03 4.63 25.24
CA PRO A 552 7.97 4.04 26.04
C PRO A 552 6.81 3.60 25.15
N ASP A 553 6.11 2.53 25.54
CA ASP A 553 4.88 2.13 24.87
C ASP A 553 3.77 3.15 25.19
N VAL A 554 3.05 3.59 24.17
CA VAL A 554 1.92 4.51 24.28
C VAL A 554 0.65 3.70 24.04
N ALA A 555 -0.32 3.83 24.92
CA ALA A 555 -1.65 3.26 24.70
C ALA A 555 -2.34 4.02 23.54
N PRO A 556 -2.93 3.31 22.57
CA PRO A 556 -3.63 3.96 21.48
C PRO A 556 -4.87 4.70 21.98
N SER A 557 -5.22 5.82 21.34
CA SER A 557 -6.52 6.47 21.52
C SER A 557 -7.64 5.57 20.95
N SER A 558 -8.89 5.78 21.38
CA SER A 558 -10.03 5.01 20.88
C SER A 558 -10.19 5.12 19.36
N ALA A 559 -9.90 6.29 18.79
CA ALA A 559 -9.91 6.50 17.35
C ALA A 559 -8.76 5.77 16.64
N ALA A 560 -7.55 5.75 17.24
CA ALA A 560 -6.41 5.01 16.70
C ALA A 560 -6.61 3.49 16.74
N GLU A 561 -7.25 2.97 17.79
CA GLU A 561 -7.63 1.54 17.85
C GLU A 561 -8.60 1.17 16.72
N GLY A 562 -9.58 2.02 16.41
CA GLY A 562 -10.51 1.80 15.31
C GLY A 562 -9.79 1.69 13.97
N LEU A 563 -8.90 2.63 13.66
CA LEU A 563 -8.14 2.67 12.40
C LEU A 563 -7.07 1.57 12.30
N SER A 564 -6.57 1.05 13.41
CA SER A 564 -5.56 -0.03 13.40
C SER A 564 -6.15 -1.41 13.08
N LEU A 565 -7.45 -1.56 13.18
CA LEU A 565 -8.18 -2.80 12.83
C LEU A 565 -8.59 -2.85 11.34
N GLY A 566 -8.41 -1.77 10.60
CA GLY A 566 -8.61 -1.66 9.15
C GLY A 566 -7.30 -1.50 8.43
#